data_310f4ee0668681e19cb4f8e6282d8a20
#
_entry.id   310f4ee0668681e19cb4f8e6282d8a20
#
_cell.length_a   1.000
_cell.length_b   1.000
_cell.length_c   1.000
_cell.angle_alpha   90.00
_cell.angle_beta   90.00
_cell.angle_gamma   90.00
#
_symmetry.space_group_name_H-M   'P 1'
#
loop_
_entity.id
_entity.type
_entity.pdbx_description
1 polymer ?
#
loop_
_entity_poly.entity_id
_entity_poly.type
_entity_poly.pdbx_seq_one_letter_code
_entity_poly.pdbx_strand_id
1 'polypeptide(L)'
;MYRINKRKIYIAISICFILIALLECTLRFVFGFCDAVLYQSSPAYEYIAQPNQHRYRFFSHIDYNSYSQRSEELDSTKTIVLGLGDSVIFGGTMLDQDRIATTLFSKETGMQMLNISSGSWGPDNCAAYLKEKGTFGAKAMVLVCSSHDAFDVMSHIPVVGIYPNYPDKQYKLAIWEMIDRYLMPRIQGWLGHSQLIDPDAQVVEKVKNEERRVKNSNALRDEGVAQKSLNFDPGFNLLLQISKEKNIPFFIYLHPEMGEVESKEYKEGGKLIIEWAKANDVKLVNGLDEGVTTSMFRDVIHLNEKGQRNLANSLERLFTINNDDK
;
A
#
# COMPACT_ATOMS: atom_id res chain seq x y z
N MET A 1 -27.80 50.57 -24.13
CA MET A 1 -28.20 49.39 -23.31
C MET A 1 -28.26 48.15 -24.22
N TYR A 2 -27.24 47.26 -24.17
CA TYR A 2 -27.18 46.07 -25.02
C TYR A 2 -28.27 45.07 -24.60
N ARG A 3 -29.28 44.85 -25.45
CA ARG A 3 -30.29 43.81 -25.24
C ARG A 3 -29.65 42.45 -25.49
N ILE A 4 -29.24 41.73 -24.42
CA ILE A 4 -28.71 40.38 -24.52
C ILE A 4 -29.79 39.46 -25.10
N ASN A 5 -29.46 38.78 -26.22
CA ASN A 5 -30.39 37.86 -26.90
C ASN A 5 -30.57 36.60 -26.05
N LYS A 6 -31.75 36.43 -25.45
CA LYS A 6 -32.10 35.29 -24.59
C LYS A 6 -31.76 33.92 -25.22
N ARG A 7 -31.97 33.78 -26.55
CA ARG A 7 -31.65 32.55 -27.27
C ARG A 7 -30.13 32.23 -27.20
N LYS A 8 -29.27 33.25 -27.34
CA LYS A 8 -27.81 33.06 -27.22
C LYS A 8 -27.39 32.63 -25.80
N ILE A 9 -28.08 33.16 -24.78
CA ILE A 9 -27.86 32.78 -23.39
C ILE A 9 -28.24 31.31 -23.18
N TYR A 10 -29.40 30.87 -23.62
CA TYR A 10 -29.83 29.45 -23.48
C TYR A 10 -28.87 28.50 -24.23
N ILE A 11 -28.42 28.87 -25.43
CA ILE A 11 -27.43 28.08 -26.18
C ILE A 11 -26.13 27.98 -25.39
N ALA A 12 -25.63 29.09 -24.83
CA ALA A 12 -24.40 29.08 -24.05
C ALA A 12 -24.54 28.20 -22.78
N ILE A 13 -25.64 28.31 -22.05
CA ILE A 13 -25.92 27.47 -20.87
C ILE A 13 -25.98 25.99 -21.27
N SER A 14 -26.66 25.66 -22.37
CA SER A 14 -26.73 24.26 -22.86
C SER A 14 -25.37 23.72 -23.22
N ILE A 15 -24.52 24.50 -23.89
CA ILE A 15 -23.14 24.12 -24.22
C ILE A 15 -22.33 23.89 -22.94
N CYS A 16 -22.39 24.81 -21.98
CA CYS A 16 -21.72 24.64 -20.68
C CYS A 16 -22.17 23.34 -19.96
N PHE A 17 -23.46 23.06 -19.94
CA PHE A 17 -23.98 21.86 -19.31
C PHE A 17 -23.47 20.60 -20.00
N ILE A 18 -23.45 20.57 -21.35
CA ILE A 18 -22.91 19.45 -22.12
C ILE A 18 -21.41 19.26 -21.84
N LEU A 19 -20.63 20.34 -21.77
CA LEU A 19 -19.21 20.27 -21.47
C LEU A 19 -18.92 19.72 -20.07
N ILE A 20 -19.70 20.16 -19.05
CA ILE A 20 -19.62 19.63 -17.70
C ILE A 20 -19.97 18.15 -17.65
N ALA A 21 -21.03 17.73 -18.34
CA ALA A 21 -21.42 16.33 -18.41
C ALA A 21 -20.35 15.47 -19.11
N LEU A 22 -19.77 15.95 -20.20
CA LEU A 22 -18.66 15.28 -20.87
C LEU A 22 -17.44 15.16 -19.98
N LEU A 23 -17.09 16.21 -19.23
CA LEU A 23 -15.97 16.19 -18.27
C LEU A 23 -16.23 15.16 -17.17
N GLU A 24 -17.42 15.15 -16.55
CA GLU A 24 -17.81 14.15 -15.55
C GLU A 24 -17.68 12.73 -16.08
N CYS A 25 -18.22 12.46 -17.29
CA CYS A 25 -18.11 11.15 -17.92
C CYS A 25 -16.67 10.75 -18.20
N THR A 26 -15.85 11.68 -18.71
CA THR A 26 -14.43 11.41 -18.99
C THR A 26 -13.67 11.10 -17.72
N LEU A 27 -13.82 11.89 -16.68
CA LEU A 27 -13.16 11.64 -15.38
C LEU A 27 -13.60 10.29 -14.80
N ARG A 28 -14.87 9.96 -14.87
CA ARG A 28 -15.42 8.73 -14.30
C ARG A 28 -15.01 7.48 -15.10
N PHE A 29 -15.20 7.47 -16.40
CA PHE A 29 -15.06 6.26 -17.20
C PHE A 29 -13.67 6.08 -17.83
N VAL A 30 -12.92 7.16 -18.05
CA VAL A 30 -11.56 7.07 -18.60
C VAL A 30 -10.52 7.06 -17.49
N PHE A 31 -10.66 7.90 -16.48
CA PHE A 31 -9.68 8.02 -15.41
C PHE A 31 -10.05 7.28 -14.13
N GLY A 32 -11.25 6.72 -14.03
CA GLY A 32 -11.69 5.93 -12.87
C GLY A 32 -11.92 6.76 -11.59
N PHE A 33 -12.29 8.04 -11.73
CA PHE A 33 -12.77 8.81 -10.59
C PHE A 33 -14.07 8.20 -10.05
N CYS A 34 -14.31 8.33 -8.75
CA CYS A 34 -15.39 7.65 -8.03
C CYS A 34 -15.29 6.12 -8.03
N ASP A 35 -14.10 5.57 -8.32
CA ASP A 35 -13.82 4.14 -8.26
C ASP A 35 -12.51 3.87 -7.48
N ALA A 36 -12.35 4.53 -6.33
CA ALA A 36 -11.23 4.32 -5.44
C ALA A 36 -11.31 2.96 -4.72
N VAL A 37 -10.18 2.40 -4.33
CA VAL A 37 -10.13 1.29 -3.37
C VAL A 37 -10.71 1.80 -2.06
N LEU A 38 -11.72 1.12 -1.52
CA LEU A 38 -12.33 1.44 -0.23
C LEU A 38 -11.69 0.61 0.88
N TYR A 39 -11.64 1.20 2.06
CA TYR A 39 -11.02 0.60 3.24
C TYR A 39 -12.06 0.35 4.33
N GLN A 40 -11.71 -0.56 5.23
CA GLN A 40 -12.45 -0.87 6.46
C GLN A 40 -11.48 -0.89 7.63
N SER A 41 -11.94 -0.46 8.80
CA SER A 41 -11.18 -0.51 10.04
C SER A 41 -11.19 -1.92 10.65
N SER A 42 -10.10 -2.28 11.30
CA SER A 42 -9.97 -3.49 12.12
C SER A 42 -9.39 -3.13 13.49
N PRO A 43 -9.97 -3.62 14.58
CA PRO A 43 -9.39 -3.43 15.91
C PRO A 43 -8.09 -4.22 16.11
N ALA A 44 -7.83 -5.26 15.29
CA ALA A 44 -6.66 -6.11 15.41
C ALA A 44 -5.46 -5.60 14.63
N TYR A 45 -5.66 -5.16 13.38
CA TYR A 45 -4.61 -4.76 12.43
C TYR A 45 -4.89 -3.38 11.79
N GLU A 46 -5.61 -2.51 12.51
CA GLU A 46 -5.95 -1.12 12.19
C GLU A 46 -6.90 -0.96 11.01
N TYR A 47 -6.51 -1.32 9.81
CA TYR A 47 -7.29 -1.18 8.58
C TYR A 47 -6.80 -2.11 7.50
N ILE A 48 -7.67 -2.36 6.53
CA ILE A 48 -7.34 -3.06 5.27
C ILE A 48 -8.34 -2.63 4.20
N ALA A 49 -8.05 -2.89 2.94
CA ALA A 49 -9.04 -2.73 1.88
C ALA A 49 -10.30 -3.56 2.14
N GLN A 50 -11.48 -3.07 1.79
CA GLN A 50 -12.71 -3.86 1.86
C GLN A 50 -12.59 -5.09 0.94
N PRO A 51 -13.17 -6.24 1.30
CA PRO A 51 -13.14 -7.43 0.47
C PRO A 51 -13.99 -7.30 -0.80
N ASN A 52 -13.76 -8.19 -1.76
CA ASN A 52 -14.57 -8.31 -2.99
C ASN A 52 -14.65 -7.02 -3.79
N GLN A 53 -13.53 -6.35 -3.99
CA GLN A 53 -13.45 -5.14 -4.79
C GLN A 53 -12.79 -5.41 -6.14
N HIS A 54 -13.41 -4.86 -7.20
CA HIS A 54 -12.86 -4.78 -8.55
C HIS A 54 -12.90 -3.31 -8.93
N ARG A 55 -11.74 -2.65 -8.97
CA ARG A 55 -11.61 -1.21 -9.19
C ARG A 55 -10.81 -0.92 -10.44
N TYR A 56 -11.19 0.16 -11.11
CA TYR A 56 -10.44 0.72 -12.22
C TYR A 56 -10.09 2.17 -11.93
N ARG A 57 -8.79 2.47 -11.88
CA ARG A 57 -8.34 3.82 -11.57
C ARG A 57 -7.02 4.12 -12.27
N PHE A 58 -6.94 5.26 -12.94
CA PHE A 58 -5.72 5.71 -13.65
C PHE A 58 -5.10 4.63 -14.54
N PHE A 59 -5.95 3.98 -15.34
CA PHE A 59 -5.60 2.90 -16.28
C PHE A 59 -5.10 1.61 -15.62
N SER A 60 -5.36 1.44 -14.34
CA SER A 60 -4.97 0.25 -13.57
C SER A 60 -6.20 -0.46 -13.01
N HIS A 61 -6.26 -1.78 -13.16
CA HIS A 61 -7.21 -2.65 -12.48
C HIS A 61 -6.63 -3.06 -11.14
N ILE A 62 -7.48 -3.13 -10.13
CA ILE A 62 -7.08 -3.42 -8.76
C ILE A 62 -8.14 -4.35 -8.17
N ASP A 63 -7.74 -5.57 -7.87
CA ASP A 63 -8.63 -6.61 -7.40
C ASP A 63 -8.30 -7.05 -5.98
N TYR A 64 -9.34 -7.15 -5.15
CA TYR A 64 -9.25 -7.71 -3.79
C TYR A 64 -10.22 -8.87 -3.65
N ASN A 65 -9.72 -9.97 -3.13
CA ASN A 65 -10.50 -11.17 -2.88
C ASN A 65 -11.40 -11.06 -1.64
N SER A 66 -12.11 -12.13 -1.31
CA SER A 66 -13.01 -12.22 -0.15
C SER A 66 -12.33 -12.07 1.21
N TYR A 67 -10.99 -12.18 1.26
CA TYR A 67 -10.17 -11.99 2.46
C TYR A 67 -9.48 -10.61 2.51
N SER A 68 -9.86 -9.67 1.65
CA SER A 68 -9.23 -8.34 1.55
C SER A 68 -7.76 -8.37 1.09
N GLN A 69 -7.34 -9.41 0.43
CA GLN A 69 -6.00 -9.57 -0.13
C GLN A 69 -5.99 -9.08 -1.58
N ARG A 70 -4.94 -8.35 -1.97
CA ARG A 70 -4.78 -7.91 -3.37
C ARG A 70 -4.34 -9.08 -4.26
N SER A 71 -5.23 -10.04 -4.44
CA SER A 71 -5.00 -11.33 -5.09
C SER A 71 -6.29 -11.85 -5.70
N GLU A 72 -6.18 -12.84 -6.58
CA GLU A 72 -7.31 -13.69 -6.97
C GLU A 72 -7.87 -14.41 -5.72
N GLU A 73 -9.09 -14.96 -5.85
CA GLU A 73 -9.68 -15.80 -4.82
C GLU A 73 -8.78 -17.01 -4.49
N LEU A 74 -8.85 -17.44 -3.23
CA LEU A 74 -8.06 -18.57 -2.75
C LEU A 74 -8.38 -19.84 -3.55
N ASP A 75 -7.39 -20.37 -4.22
CA ASP A 75 -7.45 -21.64 -4.95
C ASP A 75 -6.76 -22.75 -4.15
N SER A 76 -7.55 -23.57 -3.49
CA SER A 76 -7.06 -24.69 -2.67
C SER A 76 -6.34 -25.79 -3.46
N THR A 77 -6.37 -25.76 -4.79
CA THR A 77 -5.65 -26.71 -5.65
C THR A 77 -4.18 -26.29 -5.87
N LYS A 78 -3.85 -25.02 -5.60
CA LYS A 78 -2.50 -24.47 -5.75
C LYS A 78 -1.70 -24.54 -4.45
N THR A 79 -0.39 -24.54 -4.58
CA THR A 79 0.50 -24.27 -3.44
C THR A 79 0.40 -22.79 -3.05
N ILE A 80 -0.03 -22.54 -1.82
CA ILE A 80 -0.22 -21.19 -1.31
C ILE A 80 1.06 -20.67 -0.66
N VAL A 81 1.44 -19.44 -1.00
CA VAL A 81 2.52 -18.66 -0.38
C VAL A 81 1.94 -17.35 0.13
N LEU A 82 2.30 -16.93 1.34
CA LEU A 82 1.89 -15.64 1.87
C LEU A 82 2.94 -14.59 1.54
N GLY A 83 2.54 -13.55 0.82
CA GLY A 83 3.31 -12.34 0.61
C GLY A 83 2.81 -11.27 1.58
N LEU A 84 3.62 -10.95 2.58
CA LEU A 84 3.31 -10.02 3.67
C LEU A 84 4.10 -8.73 3.49
N GLY A 85 3.55 -7.61 3.92
CA GLY A 85 4.28 -6.35 3.95
C GLY A 85 3.40 -5.12 3.85
N ASP A 86 4.04 -4.03 3.46
CA ASP A 86 3.48 -2.69 3.38
C ASP A 86 3.10 -2.27 1.95
N SER A 87 3.24 -0.97 1.67
CA SER A 87 2.98 -0.36 0.37
C SER A 87 3.88 -0.87 -0.77
N VAL A 88 5.05 -1.43 -0.47
CA VAL A 88 6.00 -1.94 -1.48
C VAL A 88 5.43 -3.18 -2.17
N ILE A 89 5.05 -4.21 -1.41
CA ILE A 89 4.44 -5.43 -1.96
C ILE A 89 2.99 -5.19 -2.37
N PHE A 90 2.28 -4.26 -1.71
CA PHE A 90 0.96 -3.81 -2.11
C PHE A 90 0.96 -3.29 -3.56
N GLY A 91 2.03 -2.61 -3.99
CA GLY A 91 2.20 -2.10 -5.34
C GLY A 91 1.48 -0.77 -5.61
N GLY A 92 0.65 -0.28 -4.70
CA GLY A 92 -0.09 0.97 -4.84
C GLY A 92 -1.20 0.91 -5.90
N THR A 93 -1.93 2.01 -6.07
CA THR A 93 -3.08 2.11 -6.99
C THR A 93 -2.71 2.54 -8.42
N MET A 94 -1.42 2.76 -8.69
CA MET A 94 -0.91 3.20 -9.99
C MET A 94 -0.34 2.04 -10.83
N LEU A 95 -0.37 0.82 -10.29
CA LEU A 95 0.06 -0.39 -10.99
C LEU A 95 -1.13 -1.30 -11.21
N ASP A 96 -1.24 -1.81 -12.43
CA ASP A 96 -2.26 -2.78 -12.80
C ASP A 96 -2.08 -4.09 -12.03
N GLN A 97 -3.18 -4.80 -11.77
CA GLN A 97 -3.18 -6.05 -11.02
C GLN A 97 -2.23 -7.10 -11.59
N ASP A 98 -2.07 -7.12 -12.90
CA ASP A 98 -1.21 -8.09 -13.57
C ASP A 98 0.29 -7.71 -13.57
N ARG A 99 0.64 -6.53 -13.04
CA ARG A 99 2.00 -5.96 -13.00
C ARG A 99 2.63 -5.94 -11.60
N ILE A 100 1.89 -6.31 -10.56
CA ILE A 100 2.45 -6.39 -9.20
C ILE A 100 3.23 -7.69 -8.99
N ALA A 101 4.24 -7.66 -8.14
CA ALA A 101 5.17 -8.77 -7.92
C ALA A 101 4.49 -10.08 -7.55
N THR A 102 3.46 -10.03 -6.71
CA THR A 102 2.73 -11.22 -6.25
C THR A 102 1.95 -11.91 -7.37
N THR A 103 1.34 -11.13 -8.28
CA THR A 103 0.66 -11.68 -9.45
C THR A 103 1.65 -12.24 -10.46
N LEU A 104 2.78 -11.53 -10.70
CA LEU A 104 3.84 -11.99 -11.58
C LEU A 104 4.45 -13.31 -11.08
N PHE A 105 4.79 -13.37 -9.78
CA PHE A 105 5.25 -14.60 -9.12
C PHE A 105 4.27 -15.74 -9.34
N SER A 106 2.97 -15.49 -9.10
CA SER A 106 1.95 -16.55 -9.21
C SER A 106 1.83 -17.08 -10.65
N LYS A 107 1.94 -16.19 -11.65
CA LYS A 107 1.91 -16.58 -13.07
C LYS A 107 3.13 -17.39 -13.49
N GLU A 108 4.32 -17.05 -12.99
CA GLU A 108 5.58 -17.66 -13.41
C GLU A 108 5.85 -18.99 -12.72
N THR A 109 5.45 -19.14 -11.45
CA THR A 109 5.70 -20.35 -10.66
C THR A 109 4.55 -21.37 -10.66
N GLY A 110 3.34 -20.94 -11.02
CA GLY A 110 2.11 -21.74 -10.85
C GLY A 110 1.64 -21.86 -9.39
N MET A 111 2.40 -21.39 -8.42
CA MET A 111 1.97 -21.22 -7.03
C MET A 111 1.03 -20.01 -6.92
N GLN A 112 0.23 -19.93 -5.85
CA GLN A 112 -0.57 -18.74 -5.58
C GLN A 112 0.04 -17.94 -4.43
N MET A 113 0.52 -16.72 -4.70
CA MET A 113 0.97 -15.82 -3.67
C MET A 113 -0.19 -14.89 -3.26
N LEU A 114 -0.61 -15.00 -2.01
CA LEU A 114 -1.63 -14.14 -1.42
C LEU A 114 -0.96 -12.84 -0.94
N ASN A 115 -1.36 -11.72 -1.52
CA ASN A 115 -0.83 -10.40 -1.18
C ASN A 115 -1.57 -9.84 0.04
N ILE A 116 -0.99 -10.02 1.22
CA ILE A 116 -1.51 -9.58 2.51
C ILE A 116 -0.75 -8.32 2.92
N SER A 117 -1.24 -7.18 2.49
CA SER A 117 -0.55 -5.90 2.68
C SER A 117 -1.52 -4.72 2.67
N SER A 118 -1.09 -3.62 3.24
CA SER A 118 -1.75 -2.33 3.10
C SER A 118 -0.69 -1.21 3.14
N GLY A 119 -1.03 -0.01 2.68
CA GLY A 119 -0.13 1.13 2.83
C GLY A 119 0.17 1.41 4.31
N SER A 120 1.43 1.68 4.63
CA SER A 120 1.90 1.98 6.00
C SER A 120 1.64 0.87 7.05
N TRP A 121 1.54 -0.37 6.62
CA TRP A 121 1.56 -1.51 7.52
C TRP A 121 2.99 -1.85 7.92
N GLY A 122 3.16 -2.28 9.17
CA GLY A 122 4.38 -2.89 9.66
C GLY A 122 4.26 -4.43 9.80
N PRO A 123 5.33 -5.10 10.21
CA PRO A 123 5.31 -6.54 10.51
C PRO A 123 4.27 -6.94 11.55
N ASP A 124 3.98 -6.09 12.53
CA ASP A 124 2.97 -6.31 13.58
C ASP A 124 1.53 -6.31 13.03
N ASN A 125 1.20 -5.45 12.04
CA ASN A 125 -0.08 -5.52 11.33
C ASN A 125 -0.23 -6.86 10.60
N CYS A 126 0.84 -7.31 9.90
CA CYS A 126 0.84 -8.59 9.18
C CYS A 126 0.62 -9.75 10.15
N ALA A 127 1.32 -9.77 11.28
CA ALA A 127 1.15 -10.79 12.31
C ALA A 127 -0.26 -10.81 12.90
N ALA A 128 -0.83 -9.63 13.20
CA ALA A 128 -2.18 -9.49 13.71
C ALA A 128 -3.25 -9.97 12.71
N TYR A 129 -3.06 -9.66 11.41
CA TYR A 129 -3.93 -10.17 10.35
C TYR A 129 -3.89 -11.71 10.30
N LEU A 130 -2.70 -12.32 10.30
CA LEU A 130 -2.56 -13.78 10.27
C LEU A 130 -3.13 -14.45 11.53
N LYS A 131 -3.01 -13.81 12.69
CA LYS A 131 -3.60 -14.29 13.92
C LYS A 131 -5.13 -14.33 13.85
N GLU A 132 -5.75 -13.34 13.22
CA GLU A 132 -7.22 -13.27 13.09
C GLU A 132 -7.74 -14.14 11.94
N LYS A 133 -7.11 -14.07 10.75
CA LYS A 133 -7.62 -14.70 9.52
C LYS A 133 -7.02 -16.08 9.24
N GLY A 134 -5.91 -16.42 9.90
CA GLY A 134 -5.19 -17.67 9.69
C GLY A 134 -4.18 -17.59 8.55
N THR A 135 -3.57 -18.76 8.25
CA THR A 135 -2.49 -18.88 7.27
C THR A 135 -2.92 -19.52 5.94
N PHE A 136 -4.22 -19.71 5.73
CA PHE A 136 -4.82 -20.19 4.46
C PHE A 136 -4.22 -21.51 3.92
N GLY A 137 -3.64 -22.34 4.80
CA GLY A 137 -2.96 -23.59 4.38
C GLY A 137 -1.65 -23.37 3.63
N ALA A 138 -1.06 -22.19 3.77
CA ALA A 138 0.18 -21.82 3.09
C ALA A 138 1.34 -22.76 3.42
N LYS A 139 2.23 -22.95 2.44
CA LYS A 139 3.45 -23.75 2.54
C LYS A 139 4.69 -22.94 2.85
N ALA A 140 4.61 -21.61 2.72
CA ALA A 140 5.65 -20.67 3.08
C ALA A 140 5.07 -19.27 3.25
N MET A 141 5.82 -18.39 3.93
CA MET A 141 5.52 -16.97 3.99
C MET A 141 6.78 -16.13 3.82
N VAL A 142 6.65 -15.00 3.15
CA VAL A 142 7.72 -14.01 2.97
C VAL A 142 7.22 -12.64 3.39
N LEU A 143 7.99 -11.98 4.24
CA LEU A 143 7.81 -10.57 4.59
C LEU A 143 8.67 -9.72 3.65
N VAL A 144 8.05 -8.85 2.88
CA VAL A 144 8.73 -7.79 2.12
C VAL A 144 8.69 -6.55 2.98
N CYS A 145 9.84 -6.13 3.48
CA CYS A 145 9.97 -4.99 4.38
C CYS A 145 11.16 -4.10 3.98
N SER A 146 11.18 -2.89 4.47
CA SER A 146 12.24 -1.89 4.26
C SER A 146 12.89 -1.50 5.58
N SER A 147 13.93 -0.66 5.54
CA SER A 147 14.66 -0.25 6.76
C SER A 147 13.77 0.44 7.80
N HIS A 148 12.73 1.16 7.39
CA HIS A 148 11.83 1.85 8.33
C HIS A 148 10.94 0.88 9.12
N ASP A 149 10.59 -0.29 8.56
CA ASP A 149 9.75 -1.30 9.22
C ASP A 149 10.40 -1.90 10.48
N ALA A 150 11.70 -1.67 10.69
CA ALA A 150 12.35 -2.05 11.95
C ALA A 150 11.73 -1.38 13.17
N PHE A 151 11.10 -0.21 12.98
CA PHE A 151 10.62 0.65 14.05
C PHE A 151 9.15 1.08 13.89
N ASP A 152 8.52 0.74 12.77
CA ASP A 152 7.13 1.09 12.50
C ASP A 152 6.19 0.11 13.20
N VAL A 153 5.35 0.63 14.11
CA VAL A 153 4.39 -0.18 14.86
C VAL A 153 2.98 0.36 14.71
N MET A 154 1.99 -0.48 14.94
CA MET A 154 0.59 -0.07 14.94
C MET A 154 0.34 1.09 15.90
N SER A 155 -0.34 2.12 15.43
CA SER A 155 -0.72 3.28 16.23
C SER A 155 -2.14 3.21 16.76
N HIS A 156 -2.97 2.36 16.16
CA HIS A 156 -4.42 2.26 16.37
C HIS A 156 -5.18 3.59 16.20
N ILE A 157 -4.61 4.52 15.40
CA ILE A 157 -5.25 5.79 15.12
C ILE A 157 -6.27 5.59 14.00
N PRO A 158 -7.53 6.04 14.19
CA PRO A 158 -8.54 5.95 13.15
C PRO A 158 -8.14 6.72 11.90
N VAL A 159 -8.11 6.05 10.75
CA VAL A 159 -7.72 6.64 9.46
C VAL A 159 -8.80 6.46 8.39
N VAL A 160 -9.57 5.37 8.46
CA VAL A 160 -10.57 5.02 7.46
C VAL A 160 -11.71 6.06 7.47
N GLY A 161 -12.00 6.62 6.30
CA GLY A 161 -12.98 7.68 6.13
C GLY A 161 -12.51 9.07 6.59
N ILE A 162 -11.29 9.16 7.18
CA ILE A 162 -10.67 10.40 7.66
C ILE A 162 -9.57 10.84 6.71
N TYR A 163 -8.67 9.92 6.37
CA TYR A 163 -7.55 10.17 5.46
C TYR A 163 -7.98 9.99 3.99
N PRO A 164 -7.60 10.90 3.08
CA PRO A 164 -7.94 10.79 1.67
C PRO A 164 -7.48 9.48 1.02
N ASN A 165 -6.39 8.89 1.51
CA ASN A 165 -5.82 7.64 1.00
C ASN A 165 -6.57 6.39 1.51
N TYR A 166 -7.41 6.52 2.54
CA TYR A 166 -8.19 5.43 3.14
C TYR A 166 -9.70 5.71 3.12
N PRO A 167 -10.31 5.95 1.93
CA PRO A 167 -11.73 6.26 1.84
C PRO A 167 -12.59 5.05 2.25
N ASP A 168 -13.67 5.30 2.97
CA ASP A 168 -14.70 4.31 3.32
C ASP A 168 -15.87 4.28 2.32
N LYS A 169 -15.96 5.29 1.46
CA LYS A 169 -17.03 5.48 0.47
C LYS A 169 -16.54 6.20 -0.76
N GLN A 170 -17.23 5.98 -1.88
CA GLN A 170 -16.96 6.67 -3.15
C GLN A 170 -17.49 8.10 -3.16
N TYR A 171 -16.83 8.97 -3.89
CA TYR A 171 -17.38 10.25 -4.27
C TYR A 171 -18.60 10.05 -5.18
N LYS A 172 -19.58 10.93 -5.09
CA LYS A 172 -20.77 10.89 -5.94
C LYS A 172 -20.54 11.51 -7.32
N LEU A 173 -19.66 12.51 -7.40
CA LEU A 173 -19.30 13.22 -8.62
C LEU A 173 -17.79 13.18 -8.84
N ALA A 174 -17.36 12.82 -10.04
CA ALA A 174 -15.97 12.73 -10.42
C ALA A 174 -15.30 14.11 -10.46
N ILE A 175 -16.00 15.13 -10.92
CA ILE A 175 -15.53 16.52 -10.88
C ILE A 175 -15.29 16.97 -9.44
N TRP A 176 -16.16 16.58 -8.51
CA TRP A 176 -15.97 16.95 -7.09
C TRP A 176 -14.76 16.25 -6.49
N GLU A 177 -14.57 14.96 -6.76
CA GLU A 177 -13.36 14.24 -6.34
C GLU A 177 -12.10 14.88 -6.92
N MET A 178 -12.11 15.26 -8.20
CA MET A 178 -10.98 15.94 -8.83
C MET A 178 -10.65 17.27 -8.13
N ILE A 179 -11.67 18.06 -7.82
CA ILE A 179 -11.49 19.34 -7.14
C ILE A 179 -10.95 19.11 -5.72
N ASP A 180 -11.61 18.28 -4.93
CA ASP A 180 -11.33 18.08 -3.52
C ASP A 180 -9.94 17.45 -3.27
N ARG A 181 -9.61 16.38 -4.00
CA ARG A 181 -8.38 15.62 -3.78
C ARG A 181 -7.16 16.15 -4.52
N TYR A 182 -7.34 16.84 -5.65
CA TYR A 182 -6.22 17.18 -6.52
C TYR A 182 -6.06 18.67 -6.77
N LEU A 183 -7.15 19.43 -6.90
CA LEU A 183 -7.08 20.85 -7.23
C LEU A 183 -6.95 21.71 -5.97
N MET A 184 -7.79 21.46 -4.96
CA MET A 184 -7.79 22.29 -3.73
C MET A 184 -6.44 22.25 -2.98
N PRO A 185 -5.78 21.10 -2.80
CA PRO A 185 -4.46 21.08 -2.17
C PRO A 185 -3.42 21.90 -2.93
N ARG A 186 -3.44 21.87 -4.28
CA ARG A 186 -2.54 22.67 -5.11
C ARG A 186 -2.82 24.18 -5.01
N ILE A 187 -4.09 24.57 -5.02
CA ILE A 187 -4.49 25.98 -4.86
C ILE A 187 -4.07 26.51 -3.47
N GLN A 188 -4.31 25.72 -2.44
CA GLN A 188 -3.92 26.08 -1.07
C GLN A 188 -2.40 26.22 -0.95
N GLY A 189 -1.63 25.32 -1.58
CA GLY A 189 -0.18 25.42 -1.67
C GLY A 189 0.29 26.69 -2.38
N TRP A 190 -0.37 27.06 -3.50
CA TRP A 190 -0.01 28.27 -4.27
C TRP A 190 -0.37 29.58 -3.55
N LEU A 191 -1.45 29.61 -2.77
CA LEU A 191 -1.87 30.81 -2.01
C LEU A 191 -1.04 31.07 -0.76
N GLY A 192 0.07 30.34 -0.55
CA GLY A 192 0.99 30.56 0.57
C GLY A 192 0.41 30.16 1.94
N HIS A 193 -0.72 29.45 1.97
CA HIS A 193 -1.19 28.71 3.14
C HIS A 193 -0.44 27.36 3.26
N SER A 194 0.72 27.26 2.59
CA SER A 194 1.57 26.08 2.59
C SER A 194 2.48 26.11 3.81
N GLN A 195 2.06 25.54 4.86
CA GLN A 195 2.79 24.32 5.25
C GLN A 195 2.63 23.36 4.07
N LEU A 196 3.73 22.86 3.52
CA LEU A 196 3.75 21.85 2.47
C LEU A 196 2.65 20.84 2.77
N ILE A 197 1.56 20.92 2.03
CA ILE A 197 0.43 20.04 2.26
C ILE A 197 0.78 18.77 1.49
N ASP A 198 1.62 17.99 2.11
CA ASP A 198 1.42 16.55 2.15
C ASP A 198 -0.08 16.33 2.40
N PRO A 199 -0.80 15.60 1.55
CA PRO A 199 -2.18 15.23 1.82
C PRO A 199 -2.36 14.69 3.23
N ASP A 200 -1.33 14.09 3.81
CA ASP A 200 -1.25 13.62 5.18
C ASP A 200 -1.17 14.78 6.20
N ALA A 201 -0.64 15.96 5.86
CA ALA A 201 -0.52 17.09 6.80
C ALA A 201 -1.85 17.79 7.13
N GLN A 202 -2.83 17.86 6.21
CA GLN A 202 -4.18 18.37 6.53
C GLN A 202 -4.91 17.47 7.51
N VAL A 203 -4.62 16.20 7.41
CA VAL A 203 -5.17 15.23 8.32
C VAL A 203 -4.50 15.33 9.67
N VAL A 204 -3.17 15.55 9.72
CA VAL A 204 -2.43 15.81 10.96
C VAL A 204 -3.04 16.98 11.73
N GLU A 205 -3.53 18.03 11.08
CA GLU A 205 -4.17 19.15 11.76
C GLU A 205 -5.59 18.82 12.26
N LYS A 206 -6.38 18.08 11.48
CA LYS A 206 -7.69 17.54 11.95
C LYS A 206 -7.52 16.55 13.09
N VAL A 207 -6.56 15.66 12.99
CA VAL A 207 -6.25 14.70 14.04
C VAL A 207 -5.60 15.36 15.25
N LYS A 208 -4.70 16.37 15.09
CA LYS A 208 -4.19 17.18 16.22
C LYS A 208 -5.31 17.90 16.98
N ASN A 209 -6.38 18.28 16.30
CA ASN A 209 -7.53 18.88 16.95
C ASN A 209 -8.42 17.83 17.65
N GLU A 210 -8.42 16.58 17.20
CA GLU A 210 -9.05 15.47 17.92
C GLU A 210 -8.11 14.85 18.98
N GLU A 211 -6.80 14.78 18.74
CA GLU A 211 -5.78 14.38 19.74
C GLU A 211 -5.66 15.34 20.91
N ARG A 212 -5.96 16.64 20.73
CA ARG A 212 -6.18 17.55 21.86
C ARG A 212 -7.36 17.15 22.74
N ARG A 213 -8.27 16.33 22.22
CA ARG A 213 -9.36 15.72 22.98
C ARG A 213 -8.97 14.38 23.62
N VAL A 214 -8.01 13.65 23.06
CA VAL A 214 -7.48 12.40 23.61
C VAL A 214 -6.08 12.70 24.16
N LYS A 215 -6.02 13.00 25.45
CA LYS A 215 -4.77 13.25 26.19
C LYS A 215 -3.84 12.03 26.12
N ASN A 216 -2.59 12.31 25.77
CA ASN A 216 -1.40 11.46 25.90
C ASN A 216 -1.18 10.38 24.84
N SER A 217 -0.57 10.77 23.71
CA SER A 217 0.43 9.91 23.10
C SER A 217 1.50 10.79 22.43
N ASN A 218 2.75 10.62 22.81
CA ASN A 218 3.93 11.20 22.15
C ASN A 218 4.21 10.43 20.84
N ALA A 219 3.23 10.40 19.93
CA ALA A 219 3.41 9.76 18.64
C ALA A 219 3.89 10.79 17.62
N LEU A 220 5.15 10.75 17.28
CA LEU A 220 5.70 11.39 16.11
C LEU A 220 5.30 10.56 14.90
N ARG A 221 4.52 11.15 13.98
CA ARG A 221 4.17 10.53 12.71
C ARG A 221 5.17 10.95 11.66
N ASP A 222 5.78 9.98 11.05
CA ASP A 222 6.47 10.08 9.78
C ASP A 222 5.62 9.39 8.71
N GLU A 223 5.67 9.91 7.51
CA GLU A 223 5.11 9.46 6.23
C GLU A 223 4.16 8.23 6.27
N GLY A 224 3.00 8.37 6.88
CA GLY A 224 2.04 7.29 6.96
C GLY A 224 1.36 7.21 8.32
N VAL A 225 0.70 6.10 8.55
CA VAL A 225 -0.12 5.88 9.74
C VAL A 225 0.66 5.16 10.84
N ALA A 226 1.76 4.50 10.48
CA ALA A 226 2.61 3.79 11.42
C ALA A 226 3.21 4.74 12.48
N GLN A 227 3.30 4.27 13.70
CA GLN A 227 3.95 4.97 14.79
C GLN A 227 5.41 4.54 14.88
N LYS A 228 6.35 5.49 14.85
CA LYS A 228 7.75 5.15 15.11
C LYS A 228 7.96 4.76 16.57
N SER A 229 8.47 3.55 16.76
CA SER A 229 8.91 3.03 18.05
C SER A 229 10.40 3.32 18.29
N LEU A 230 10.81 3.44 19.56
CA LEU A 230 12.22 3.39 19.93
C LEU A 230 12.76 1.95 19.99
N ASN A 231 11.87 0.96 19.96
CA ASN A 231 12.22 -0.45 20.02
C ASN A 231 11.94 -1.10 18.67
N PHE A 232 12.67 -2.16 18.39
CA PHE A 232 12.47 -3.01 17.23
C PHE A 232 11.04 -3.56 17.20
N ASP A 233 10.39 -3.55 16.01
CA ASP A 233 9.01 -3.96 15.84
C ASP A 233 8.78 -5.41 16.33
N PRO A 234 7.85 -5.64 17.27
CA PRO A 234 7.55 -6.97 17.79
C PRO A 234 6.95 -7.91 16.75
N GLY A 235 6.43 -7.41 15.64
CA GLY A 235 5.83 -8.17 14.55
C GLY A 235 6.78 -9.20 13.95
N PHE A 236 8.08 -8.91 13.87
CA PHE A 236 9.08 -9.88 13.43
C PHE A 236 9.07 -11.15 14.30
N ASN A 237 9.05 -11.00 15.63
CA ASN A 237 8.97 -12.13 16.56
C ASN A 237 7.62 -12.85 16.48
N LEU A 238 6.53 -12.11 16.31
CA LEU A 238 5.18 -12.68 16.18
C LEU A 238 5.04 -13.49 14.89
N LEU A 239 5.57 -13.01 13.77
CA LEU A 239 5.60 -13.74 12.49
C LEU A 239 6.45 -15.01 12.62
N LEU A 240 7.62 -14.94 13.25
CA LEU A 240 8.45 -16.11 13.51
C LEU A 240 7.73 -17.13 14.41
N GLN A 241 7.00 -16.67 15.42
CA GLN A 241 6.19 -17.54 16.27
C GLN A 241 5.10 -18.25 15.44
N ILE A 242 4.35 -17.53 14.62
CA ILE A 242 3.33 -18.10 13.72
C ILE A 242 3.96 -19.14 12.79
N SER A 243 5.15 -18.83 12.22
CA SER A 243 5.91 -19.76 11.38
C SER A 243 6.18 -21.09 12.10
N LYS A 244 6.69 -21.04 13.33
CA LYS A 244 6.97 -22.22 14.15
C LYS A 244 5.71 -22.98 14.54
N GLU A 245 4.67 -22.30 14.98
CA GLU A 245 3.38 -22.91 15.39
C GLU A 245 2.68 -23.61 14.22
N LYS A 246 2.76 -23.05 13.02
CA LYS A 246 2.14 -23.62 11.82
C LYS A 246 3.07 -24.52 11.02
N ASN A 247 4.34 -24.63 11.42
CA ASN A 247 5.38 -25.35 10.67
C ASN A 247 5.48 -24.88 9.22
N ILE A 248 5.54 -23.55 9.03
CA ILE A 248 5.62 -22.89 7.72
C ILE A 248 6.95 -22.13 7.65
N PRO A 249 7.83 -22.35 6.67
CA PRO A 249 9.04 -21.57 6.47
C PRO A 249 8.74 -20.07 6.40
N PHE A 250 9.52 -19.26 7.12
CA PHE A 250 9.45 -17.80 7.13
C PHE A 250 10.70 -17.21 6.48
N PHE A 251 10.48 -16.32 5.52
CA PHE A 251 11.53 -15.64 4.76
C PHE A 251 11.34 -14.13 4.87
N ILE A 252 12.44 -13.39 4.70
CA ILE A 252 12.44 -11.94 4.59
C ILE A 252 13.05 -11.54 3.25
N TYR A 253 12.38 -10.64 2.52
CA TYR A 253 12.99 -9.85 1.46
C TYR A 253 13.17 -8.43 1.97
N LEU A 254 14.41 -8.02 2.19
CA LEU A 254 14.71 -6.65 2.63
C LEU A 254 14.81 -5.75 1.41
N HIS A 255 13.77 -4.95 1.20
CA HIS A 255 13.68 -4.00 0.10
C HIS A 255 14.53 -2.76 0.42
N PRO A 256 15.49 -2.38 -0.45
CA PRO A 256 16.24 -1.15 -0.25
C PRO A 256 15.40 0.07 -0.66
N GLU A 257 15.46 1.14 0.10
CA GLU A 257 14.97 2.44 -0.31
C GLU A 257 15.91 3.06 -1.38
N MET A 258 15.43 4.03 -2.16
CA MET A 258 16.23 4.64 -3.25
C MET A 258 17.58 5.19 -2.77
N GLY A 259 17.60 5.87 -1.60
CA GLY A 259 18.84 6.39 -1.02
C GLY A 259 19.83 5.31 -0.58
N GLU A 260 19.33 4.11 -0.22
CA GLU A 260 20.15 2.96 0.13
C GLU A 260 20.75 2.30 -1.11
N VAL A 261 20.01 2.30 -2.23
CA VAL A 261 20.55 1.87 -3.54
C VAL A 261 21.67 2.80 -4.00
N GLU A 262 21.52 4.12 -3.80
CA GLU A 262 22.53 5.11 -4.15
C GLU A 262 23.79 4.98 -3.29
N SER A 263 23.61 4.81 -1.98
CA SER A 263 24.72 4.63 -1.02
C SER A 263 25.30 3.23 -1.01
N LYS A 264 24.58 2.23 -1.55
CA LYS A 264 24.90 0.80 -1.49
C LYS A 264 24.99 0.27 -0.05
N GLU A 265 24.24 0.86 0.86
CA GLU A 265 24.24 0.54 2.28
C GLU A 265 22.86 0.75 2.88
N TYR A 266 22.40 -0.19 3.71
CA TYR A 266 21.17 -0.02 4.47
C TYR A 266 21.33 0.99 5.61
N LYS A 267 20.25 1.70 5.91
CA LYS A 267 20.10 2.50 7.13
C LYS A 267 20.12 1.59 8.36
N GLU A 268 20.14 2.20 9.55
CA GLU A 268 20.21 1.49 10.82
C GLU A 268 19.14 0.38 10.94
N GLY A 269 17.88 0.68 10.61
CA GLY A 269 16.79 -0.31 10.69
C GLY A 269 17.04 -1.52 9.80
N GLY A 270 17.50 -1.34 8.55
CA GLY A 270 17.82 -2.46 7.68
C GLY A 270 18.97 -3.33 8.22
N LYS A 271 19.98 -2.73 8.84
CA LYS A 271 21.06 -3.45 9.53
C LYS A 271 20.52 -4.28 10.69
N LEU A 272 19.62 -3.70 11.49
CA LEU A 272 18.97 -4.41 12.61
C LEU A 272 18.11 -5.57 12.12
N ILE A 273 17.36 -5.41 11.01
CA ILE A 273 16.59 -6.49 10.41
C ILE A 273 17.51 -7.64 9.97
N ILE A 274 18.65 -7.34 9.35
CA ILE A 274 19.67 -8.35 8.95
C ILE A 274 20.22 -9.08 10.18
N GLU A 275 20.59 -8.35 11.23
CA GLU A 275 21.07 -8.93 12.49
C GLU A 275 20.03 -9.82 13.16
N TRP A 276 18.77 -9.34 13.21
CA TRP A 276 17.66 -10.09 13.77
C TRP A 276 17.41 -11.39 12.97
N ALA A 277 17.41 -11.33 11.65
CA ALA A 277 17.20 -12.49 10.79
C ALA A 277 18.30 -13.54 11.02
N LYS A 278 19.56 -13.10 11.08
CA LYS A 278 20.71 -13.97 11.37
C LYS A 278 20.62 -14.62 12.75
N ALA A 279 20.26 -13.84 13.78
CA ALA A 279 20.15 -14.32 15.17
C ALA A 279 19.02 -15.36 15.35
N ASN A 280 17.99 -15.33 14.49
CA ASN A 280 16.83 -16.19 14.55
C ASN A 280 16.79 -17.28 13.47
N ASP A 281 17.88 -17.46 12.71
CA ASP A 281 17.97 -18.42 11.60
C ASP A 281 16.86 -18.25 10.56
N VAL A 282 16.50 -16.99 10.27
CA VAL A 282 15.54 -16.62 9.24
C VAL A 282 16.29 -16.27 7.97
N LYS A 283 15.99 -16.97 6.87
CA LYS A 283 16.62 -16.69 5.57
C LYS A 283 16.15 -15.32 5.08
N LEU A 284 17.13 -14.43 4.85
CA LEU A 284 16.91 -13.09 4.33
C LEU A 284 17.53 -12.94 2.95
N VAL A 285 16.75 -12.41 2.02
CA VAL A 285 17.21 -11.95 0.71
C VAL A 285 17.53 -10.45 0.84
N ASN A 286 18.77 -10.10 0.57
CA ASN A 286 19.23 -8.72 0.57
C ASN A 286 18.92 -8.07 -0.78
N GLY A 287 17.94 -7.16 -0.84
CA GLY A 287 17.54 -6.49 -2.07
C GLY A 287 18.63 -5.70 -2.77
N LEU A 288 19.65 -5.20 -2.04
CA LEU A 288 20.80 -4.52 -2.66
C LEU A 288 21.63 -5.48 -3.54
N ASP A 289 21.62 -6.79 -3.22
CA ASP A 289 22.33 -7.81 -4.00
C ASP A 289 21.49 -8.34 -5.17
N GLU A 290 20.21 -7.95 -5.26
CA GLU A 290 19.26 -8.42 -6.27
C GLU A 290 19.22 -7.55 -7.54
N GLY A 291 20.21 -6.70 -7.74
CA GLY A 291 20.32 -5.84 -8.93
C GLY A 291 19.31 -4.71 -8.98
N VAL A 292 18.77 -4.29 -7.84
CA VAL A 292 17.86 -3.14 -7.75
C VAL A 292 18.61 -1.87 -8.15
N THR A 293 17.99 -1.03 -8.98
CA THR A 293 18.53 0.26 -9.44
C THR A 293 17.52 1.37 -9.22
N THR A 294 17.98 2.62 -9.14
CA THR A 294 17.11 3.79 -8.95
C THR A 294 16.04 3.94 -10.03
N SER A 295 16.29 3.42 -11.25
CA SER A 295 15.29 3.42 -12.34
C SER A 295 14.11 2.48 -12.13
N MET A 296 14.15 1.65 -11.10
CA MET A 296 13.08 0.72 -10.71
C MET A 296 12.08 1.34 -9.71
N PHE A 297 12.34 2.57 -9.28
CA PHE A 297 11.49 3.28 -8.33
C PHE A 297 10.55 4.26 -9.03
N ARG A 298 9.39 4.48 -8.44
CA ARG A 298 8.42 5.51 -8.77
C ARG A 298 8.63 6.78 -7.95
N ASP A 299 9.08 6.60 -6.72
CA ASP A 299 9.43 7.63 -5.74
C ASP A 299 10.58 7.11 -4.85
N VAL A 300 10.74 7.62 -3.64
CA VAL A 300 11.87 7.27 -2.76
C VAL A 300 11.87 5.82 -2.26
N ILE A 301 10.73 5.13 -2.32
CA ILE A 301 10.58 3.75 -1.79
C ILE A 301 9.76 2.84 -2.72
N HIS A 302 8.70 3.35 -3.36
CA HIS A 302 7.78 2.52 -4.11
C HIS A 302 8.33 2.12 -5.46
N LEU A 303 8.15 0.86 -5.79
CA LEU A 303 8.57 0.28 -7.07
C LEU A 303 7.64 0.66 -8.23
N ASN A 304 8.21 0.89 -9.41
CA ASN A 304 7.48 0.90 -10.67
C ASN A 304 7.36 -0.52 -11.25
N GLU A 305 6.82 -0.70 -12.46
CA GLU A 305 6.64 -2.02 -13.09
C GLU A 305 7.96 -2.81 -13.20
N LYS A 306 9.08 -2.14 -13.51
CA LYS A 306 10.40 -2.80 -13.57
C LYS A 306 10.84 -3.31 -12.20
N GLY A 307 10.60 -2.50 -11.17
CA GLY A 307 10.91 -2.87 -9.80
C GLY A 307 10.04 -4.02 -9.31
N GLN A 308 8.74 -4.00 -9.60
CA GLN A 308 7.85 -5.12 -9.27
C GLN A 308 8.25 -6.42 -9.99
N ARG A 309 8.70 -6.33 -11.24
CA ARG A 309 9.24 -7.48 -11.97
C ARG A 309 10.53 -8.02 -11.32
N ASN A 310 11.43 -7.13 -10.92
CA ASN A 310 12.65 -7.52 -10.22
C ASN A 310 12.33 -8.20 -8.89
N LEU A 311 11.40 -7.65 -8.10
CA LEU A 311 10.93 -8.26 -6.85
C LEU A 311 10.33 -9.65 -7.11
N ALA A 312 9.47 -9.80 -8.13
CA ALA A 312 8.90 -11.10 -8.49
C ALA A 312 9.99 -12.15 -8.78
N ASN A 313 10.98 -11.79 -9.57
CA ASN A 313 12.11 -12.68 -9.92
C ASN A 313 12.94 -13.06 -8.68
N SER A 314 13.15 -12.15 -7.74
CA SER A 314 13.85 -12.45 -6.49
C SER A 314 13.06 -13.39 -5.60
N LEU A 315 11.73 -13.18 -5.52
CA LEU A 315 10.84 -14.08 -4.79
C LEU A 315 10.78 -15.46 -5.45
N GLU A 316 10.74 -15.57 -6.77
CA GLU A 316 10.79 -16.84 -7.50
C GLU A 316 12.06 -17.63 -7.16
N ARG A 317 13.24 -17.01 -7.22
CA ARG A 317 14.52 -17.66 -6.85
C ARG A 317 14.52 -18.14 -5.41
N LEU A 318 13.93 -17.39 -4.48
CA LEU A 318 13.84 -17.79 -3.08
C LEU A 318 13.11 -19.11 -2.89
N PHE A 319 12.09 -19.41 -3.71
CA PHE A 319 11.28 -20.60 -3.59
C PHE A 319 11.74 -21.77 -4.50
N THR A 320 12.43 -21.51 -5.62
CA THR A 320 12.95 -22.55 -6.51
C THR A 320 14.21 -23.22 -5.96
N ILE A 321 15.13 -22.48 -5.38
CA ILE A 321 16.38 -23.01 -4.79
C ILE A 321 16.12 -24.03 -3.65
N ASN A 322 14.98 -23.88 -2.94
CA ASN A 322 14.64 -24.78 -1.85
C ASN A 322 14.02 -26.12 -2.29
N ASN A 323 13.74 -26.30 -3.59
CA ASN A 323 13.21 -27.56 -4.11
C ASN A 323 14.31 -28.53 -4.60
N ASP A 324 15.53 -28.04 -4.85
CA ASP A 324 16.66 -28.84 -5.31
C ASP A 324 17.45 -29.53 -4.18
N ASP A 325 17.19 -29.13 -2.92
CA ASP A 325 17.84 -29.70 -1.72
C ASP A 325 17.02 -30.82 -1.03
N LYS A 326 15.98 -31.34 -1.70
CA LYS A 326 15.17 -32.48 -1.22
C LYS A 326 15.34 -33.65 -2.19
#